data_4518822fcb04365513e9539791412398
#
_entry.id   4518822fcb04365513e9539791412398
#
_cell.length_a   1.000
_cell.length_b   1.000
_cell.length_c   1.000
_cell.angle_alpha   90.00
_cell.angle_beta   90.00
_cell.angle_gamma   90.00
#
_symmetry.space_group_name_H-M   'P 1'
#
loop_
_entity.id
_entity.type
_entity.pdbx_description
1 polymer ?
#
loop_
_entity_poly.entity_id
_entity_poly.type
_entity_poly.pdbx_seq_one_letter_code
_entity_poly.pdbx_strand_id
1 'polypeptide(L)'
;MIQTKNLNFSYNNTTKFHFPDIFCNQGEVLLITGKSGTGKTTLLHLLAGILKPENGQIEINNTDITQLNEKQLDKFRGNNIGIVLQKAYFISSLSVLENIELASWLATKNKQSQKAKEILAQLDLTPHIYKKPSELSVGQQQRVSIARAIINQPKLILADEPTSNLDDDNCFNVITLLKSTAKKINASLIIVTHDNRLKDKHTNSIQLK
;
A
#
# COMPACT_ATOMS: atom_id res chain seq x y z
N MET A 1 -12.50 -6.50 0.31
CA MET A 1 -13.32 -5.60 -0.52
C MET A 1 -13.11 -4.18 -0.04
N ILE A 2 -12.97 -3.24 -0.97
CA ILE A 2 -12.99 -1.79 -0.72
C ILE A 2 -13.98 -1.13 -1.66
N GLN A 3 -14.74 -0.16 -1.15
CA GLN A 3 -15.61 0.71 -1.95
C GLN A 3 -15.58 2.14 -1.43
N THR A 4 -15.76 3.10 -2.34
CA THR A 4 -15.93 4.52 -2.01
C THR A 4 -17.19 5.07 -2.65
N LYS A 5 -17.77 6.10 -2.03
CA LYS A 5 -18.95 6.80 -2.56
C LYS A 5 -18.79 8.31 -2.38
N ASN A 6 -18.97 9.07 -3.45
CA ASN A 6 -19.01 10.54 -3.46
C ASN A 6 -17.82 11.21 -2.75
N LEU A 7 -16.60 10.70 -2.97
CA LEU A 7 -15.42 11.10 -2.23
C LEU A 7 -14.90 12.46 -2.70
N ASN A 8 -14.86 13.43 -1.79
CA ASN A 8 -14.38 14.78 -2.06
C ASN A 8 -13.33 15.19 -1.02
N PHE A 9 -12.34 15.93 -1.46
CA PHE A 9 -11.28 16.45 -0.60
C PHE A 9 -10.70 17.76 -1.11
N SER A 10 -10.31 18.66 -0.20
CA SER A 10 -9.48 19.81 -0.54
C SER A 10 -8.36 20.02 0.49
N TYR A 11 -7.18 20.42 0.02
CA TYR A 11 -6.07 20.78 0.92
C TYR A 11 -6.26 22.18 1.53
N ASN A 12 -6.74 23.09 0.72
CA ASN A 12 -7.06 24.48 1.08
C ASN A 12 -8.27 24.81 0.25
N ASN A 13 -9.12 25.72 0.61
CA ASN A 13 -10.36 26.07 -0.11
C ASN A 13 -10.21 26.31 -1.64
N THR A 14 -8.99 26.20 -2.18
CA THR A 14 -8.66 26.45 -3.60
C THR A 14 -8.52 25.20 -4.45
N THR A 15 -7.95 24.11 -3.93
CA THR A 15 -7.69 22.88 -4.73
C THR A 15 -8.66 21.80 -4.29
N LYS A 16 -9.74 21.61 -5.05
CA LYS A 16 -10.77 20.60 -4.77
C LYS A 16 -10.59 19.37 -5.64
N PHE A 17 -10.66 18.20 -5.03
CA PHE A 17 -10.65 16.91 -5.71
C PHE A 17 -12.01 16.24 -5.57
N HIS A 18 -12.53 15.76 -6.70
CA HIS A 18 -13.70 14.89 -6.78
C HIS A 18 -13.23 13.57 -7.36
N PHE A 19 -13.30 12.52 -6.57
CA PHE A 19 -12.83 11.22 -6.99
C PHE A 19 -13.99 10.35 -7.49
N PRO A 20 -13.78 9.53 -8.54
CA PRO A 20 -14.77 8.56 -8.96
C PRO A 20 -15.01 7.53 -7.85
N ASP A 21 -16.19 6.95 -7.83
CA ASP A 21 -16.49 5.83 -6.97
C ASP A 21 -15.61 4.65 -7.33
N ILE A 22 -15.04 4.03 -6.32
CA ILE A 22 -14.12 2.89 -6.45
C ILE A 22 -14.80 1.64 -5.90
N PHE A 23 -14.60 0.55 -6.61
CA PHE A 23 -14.97 -0.77 -6.15
C PHE A 23 -13.90 -1.78 -6.50
N CYS A 24 -13.42 -2.53 -5.50
CA CYS A 24 -12.45 -3.60 -5.71
C CYS A 24 -12.75 -4.74 -4.74
N ASN A 25 -13.03 -5.92 -5.28
CA ASN A 25 -13.30 -7.10 -4.47
C ASN A 25 -12.04 -7.58 -3.75
N GLN A 26 -12.27 -8.44 -2.76
CA GLN A 26 -11.19 -9.12 -2.07
C GLN A 26 -10.44 -10.03 -3.04
N GLY A 27 -9.11 -9.97 -3.01
CA GLY A 27 -8.24 -10.73 -3.92
C GLY A 27 -8.11 -10.14 -5.33
N GLU A 28 -8.80 -9.05 -5.65
CA GLU A 28 -8.71 -8.35 -6.93
C GLU A 28 -7.62 -7.27 -6.92
N VAL A 29 -7.23 -6.87 -8.13
CA VAL A 29 -6.29 -5.78 -8.39
C VAL A 29 -7.01 -4.67 -9.14
N LEU A 30 -6.91 -3.44 -8.62
CA LEU A 30 -7.38 -2.22 -9.28
C LEU A 30 -6.19 -1.31 -9.59
N LEU A 31 -6.07 -0.90 -10.85
CA LEU A 31 -5.09 0.08 -11.28
C LEU A 31 -5.74 1.47 -11.33
N ILE A 32 -5.13 2.45 -10.66
CA ILE A 32 -5.55 3.85 -10.73
C ILE A 32 -4.46 4.62 -11.47
N THR A 33 -4.82 5.19 -12.61
CA THR A 33 -3.89 5.93 -13.47
C THR A 33 -4.29 7.40 -13.56
N GLY A 34 -3.36 8.25 -13.96
CA GLY A 34 -3.63 9.69 -14.17
C GLY A 34 -2.33 10.47 -14.34
N LYS A 35 -2.43 11.68 -14.89
CA LYS A 35 -1.28 12.60 -15.03
C LYS A 35 -0.76 13.01 -13.65
N SER A 36 0.46 13.56 -13.59
CA SER A 36 0.95 14.20 -12.37
C SER A 36 -0.02 15.31 -11.93
N GLY A 37 -0.27 15.42 -10.63
CA GLY A 37 -1.17 16.44 -10.07
C GLY A 37 -2.67 16.08 -10.06
N THR A 38 -3.11 14.96 -10.64
CA THR A 38 -4.54 14.56 -10.63
C THR A 38 -5.05 14.03 -9.29
N GLY A 39 -4.25 14.10 -8.22
CA GLY A 39 -4.67 13.68 -6.88
C GLY A 39 -4.50 12.19 -6.59
N LYS A 40 -3.71 11.43 -7.37
CA LYS A 40 -3.49 9.98 -7.14
C LYS A 40 -3.01 9.66 -5.73
N THR A 41 -1.93 10.31 -5.29
CA THR A 41 -1.39 10.12 -3.92
C THR A 41 -2.37 10.62 -2.86
N THR A 42 -3.12 11.70 -3.14
CA THR A 42 -4.19 12.19 -2.26
C THR A 42 -5.27 11.13 -2.07
N LEU A 43 -5.74 10.55 -3.17
CA LEU A 43 -6.72 9.45 -3.12
C LEU A 43 -6.18 8.26 -2.32
N LEU A 44 -4.93 7.85 -2.57
CA LEU A 44 -4.30 6.77 -1.80
C LEU A 44 -4.26 7.09 -0.31
N HIS A 45 -3.91 8.33 0.07
CA HIS A 45 -3.90 8.76 1.48
C HIS A 45 -5.30 8.76 2.11
N LEU A 46 -6.35 9.10 1.34
CA LEU A 46 -7.73 9.00 1.79
C LEU A 46 -8.12 7.52 2.02
N LEU A 47 -7.81 6.64 1.06
CA LEU A 47 -8.05 5.19 1.18
C LEU A 47 -7.27 4.56 2.34
N ALA A 48 -6.10 5.12 2.67
CA ALA A 48 -5.30 4.70 3.81
C ALA A 48 -5.80 5.27 5.16
N GLY A 49 -6.78 6.17 5.15
CA GLY A 49 -7.22 6.89 6.35
C GLY A 49 -6.13 7.81 6.94
N ILE A 50 -5.16 8.24 6.12
CA ILE A 50 -4.16 9.25 6.51
C ILE A 50 -4.74 10.66 6.39
N LEU A 51 -5.56 10.87 5.33
CA LEU A 51 -6.35 12.08 5.15
C LEU A 51 -7.82 11.77 5.43
N LYS A 52 -8.54 12.74 5.96
CA LYS A 52 -9.98 12.65 6.18
C LYS A 52 -10.71 13.37 5.02
N PRO A 53 -11.66 12.72 4.33
CA PRO A 53 -12.43 13.37 3.29
C PRO A 53 -13.34 14.47 3.85
N GLU A 54 -13.64 15.49 3.04
CA GLU A 54 -14.68 16.50 3.38
C GLU A 54 -16.07 15.90 3.32
N ASN A 55 -16.31 15.07 2.30
CA ASN A 55 -17.55 14.35 2.09
C ASN A 55 -17.26 13.00 1.48
N GLY A 56 -18.25 12.10 1.57
CA GLY A 56 -18.17 10.77 1.01
C GLY A 56 -17.84 9.72 2.05
N GLN A 57 -17.75 8.48 1.59
CA GLN A 57 -17.60 7.30 2.41
C GLN A 57 -16.50 6.40 1.86
N ILE A 58 -15.74 5.80 2.75
CA ILE A 58 -14.72 4.79 2.42
C ILE A 58 -14.99 3.56 3.27
N GLU A 59 -15.42 2.49 2.63
CA GLU A 59 -15.67 1.22 3.29
C GLU A 59 -14.59 0.19 2.92
N ILE A 60 -13.95 -0.38 3.94
CA ILE A 60 -12.93 -1.42 3.80
C ILE A 60 -13.35 -2.61 4.65
N ASN A 61 -13.53 -3.77 4.04
CA ASN A 61 -13.92 -5.01 4.71
C ASN A 61 -15.14 -4.81 5.63
N ASN A 62 -16.23 -4.20 5.09
CA ASN A 62 -17.49 -3.88 5.77
C ASN A 62 -17.35 -2.89 6.94
N THR A 63 -16.28 -2.12 6.99
CA THR A 63 -16.08 -1.07 7.98
C THR A 63 -15.95 0.28 7.28
N ASP A 64 -16.83 1.21 7.58
CA ASP A 64 -16.71 2.60 7.16
C ASP A 64 -15.65 3.30 8.00
N ILE A 65 -14.47 3.54 7.39
CA ILE A 65 -13.34 4.16 8.08
C ILE A 65 -13.53 5.67 8.28
N THR A 66 -14.47 6.31 7.58
CA THR A 66 -14.75 7.75 7.72
C THR A 66 -15.46 8.08 9.02
N GLN A 67 -16.12 7.08 9.66
CA GLN A 67 -16.84 7.19 10.93
C GLN A 67 -15.96 6.85 12.14
N LEU A 68 -14.76 6.33 11.94
CA LEU A 68 -13.86 5.95 13.02
C LEU A 68 -13.23 7.20 13.63
N ASN A 69 -13.09 7.21 14.97
CA ASN A 69 -12.23 8.19 15.64
C ASN A 69 -10.75 7.86 15.40
N GLU A 70 -9.85 8.80 15.67
CA GLU A 70 -8.41 8.67 15.38
C GLU A 70 -7.80 7.38 15.94
N LYS A 71 -8.08 7.06 17.20
CA LYS A 71 -7.56 5.86 17.87
C LYS A 71 -8.08 4.56 17.24
N GLN A 72 -9.35 4.53 16.84
CA GLN A 72 -9.95 3.40 16.13
C GLN A 72 -9.37 3.27 14.73
N LEU A 73 -9.19 4.40 14.03
CA LEU A 73 -8.63 4.45 12.68
C LEU A 73 -7.17 3.98 12.67
N ASP A 74 -6.35 4.41 13.61
CA ASP A 74 -4.98 3.95 13.76
C ASP A 74 -4.89 2.43 13.96
N LYS A 75 -5.74 1.90 14.85
CA LYS A 75 -5.82 0.46 15.09
C LYS A 75 -6.32 -0.29 13.84
N PHE A 76 -7.32 0.27 13.16
CA PHE A 76 -7.85 -0.31 11.93
C PHE A 76 -6.78 -0.34 10.83
N ARG A 77 -6.10 0.78 10.59
CA ARG A 77 -5.02 0.91 9.62
C ARG A 77 -3.91 -0.10 9.86
N GLY A 78 -3.40 -0.18 11.09
CA GLY A 78 -2.33 -1.10 11.46
C GLY A 78 -2.65 -2.57 11.20
N ASN A 79 -3.92 -2.96 11.29
CA ASN A 79 -4.34 -4.35 11.12
C ASN A 79 -4.90 -4.68 9.72
N ASN A 80 -5.44 -3.69 8.99
CA ASN A 80 -6.19 -3.95 7.78
C ASN A 80 -5.61 -3.34 6.50
N ILE A 81 -4.66 -2.39 6.62
CA ILE A 81 -4.11 -1.68 5.47
C ILE A 81 -2.59 -1.82 5.43
N GLY A 82 -2.08 -2.36 4.35
CA GLY A 82 -0.66 -2.35 4.01
C GLY A 82 -0.35 -1.25 3.00
N ILE A 83 0.72 -0.48 3.22
CA ILE A 83 1.08 0.61 2.33
C ILE A 83 2.50 0.38 1.81
N VAL A 84 2.64 0.40 0.48
CA VAL A 84 3.91 0.38 -0.23
C VAL A 84 4.06 1.73 -0.93
N LEU A 85 4.97 2.56 -0.45
CA LEU A 85 5.21 3.90 -0.96
C LEU A 85 6.25 3.89 -2.08
N GLN A 86 6.21 4.89 -2.94
CA GLN A 86 7.18 5.11 -4.03
C GLN A 86 8.63 5.10 -3.51
N LYS A 87 8.90 5.84 -2.44
CA LYS A 87 10.17 5.78 -1.71
C LYS A 87 9.98 4.94 -0.45
N ALA A 88 10.82 3.94 -0.29
CA ALA A 88 10.79 3.14 0.92
C ALA A 88 11.37 3.93 2.09
N TYR A 89 10.53 4.28 3.06
CA TYR A 89 10.96 4.93 4.30
C TYR A 89 11.21 3.88 5.37
N PHE A 90 12.45 3.74 5.79
CA PHE A 90 12.87 2.84 6.86
C PHE A 90 13.44 3.63 8.03
N ILE A 91 13.39 3.03 9.20
CA ILE A 91 14.16 3.49 10.34
C ILE A 91 15.58 3.01 10.15
N SER A 92 16.49 3.92 9.82
CA SER A 92 17.86 3.63 9.41
C SER A 92 18.71 2.93 10.49
N SER A 93 18.40 3.19 11.76
CA SER A 93 19.04 2.56 12.91
C SER A 93 18.61 1.11 13.15
N LEU A 94 17.49 0.68 12.57
CA LEU A 94 16.98 -0.68 12.69
C LEU A 94 17.42 -1.55 11.52
N SER A 95 17.62 -2.84 11.77
CA SER A 95 17.84 -3.85 10.74
C SER A 95 16.58 -4.06 9.89
N VAL A 96 16.69 -4.81 8.80
CA VAL A 96 15.57 -5.24 7.96
C VAL A 96 14.50 -5.95 8.81
N LEU A 97 14.91 -6.93 9.61
CA LEU A 97 14.00 -7.68 10.48
C LEU A 97 13.29 -6.74 11.48
N GLU A 98 14.03 -5.88 12.16
CA GLU A 98 13.49 -4.98 13.16
C GLU A 98 12.51 -3.95 12.57
N ASN A 99 12.73 -3.48 11.32
CA ASN A 99 11.77 -2.63 10.62
C ASN A 99 10.41 -3.30 10.39
N ILE A 100 10.41 -4.62 10.13
CA ILE A 100 9.17 -5.40 9.94
C ILE A 100 8.53 -5.72 11.29
N GLU A 101 9.32 -6.12 12.27
CA GLU A 101 8.85 -6.39 13.64
C GLU A 101 8.20 -5.16 14.28
N LEU A 102 8.76 -3.98 14.03
CA LEU A 102 8.18 -2.72 14.50
C LEU A 102 6.78 -2.49 13.92
N ALA A 103 6.56 -2.77 12.64
CA ALA A 103 5.24 -2.64 12.03
C ALA A 103 4.21 -3.58 12.69
N SER A 104 4.61 -4.82 13.01
CA SER A 104 3.71 -5.73 13.73
C SER A 104 3.47 -5.30 15.17
N TRP A 105 4.52 -4.84 15.85
CA TRP A 105 4.39 -4.37 17.24
C TRP A 105 3.50 -3.13 17.37
N LEU A 106 3.63 -2.16 16.46
CA LEU A 106 2.78 -0.96 16.46
C LEU A 106 1.30 -1.30 16.31
N ALA A 107 0.96 -2.27 15.47
CA ALA A 107 -0.41 -2.67 15.22
C ALA A 107 -1.01 -3.56 16.32
N THR A 108 -0.23 -4.55 16.82
CA THR A 108 -0.75 -5.64 17.65
C THR A 108 -0.17 -5.67 19.06
N LYS A 109 0.84 -4.82 19.36
CA LYS A 109 1.67 -4.86 20.58
C LYS A 109 2.46 -6.17 20.73
N ASN A 110 2.57 -6.94 19.66
CA ASN A 110 3.31 -8.21 19.63
C ASN A 110 4.31 -8.23 18.47
N LYS A 111 5.56 -8.62 18.75
CA LYS A 111 6.58 -8.85 17.73
C LYS A 111 6.35 -10.20 17.09
N GLN A 112 6.10 -10.21 15.79
CA GLN A 112 5.90 -11.44 15.02
C GLN A 112 7.21 -11.88 14.34
N SER A 113 8.28 -12.07 15.11
CA SER A 113 9.64 -12.33 14.59
C SER A 113 9.71 -13.53 13.66
N GLN A 114 9.08 -14.65 14.04
CA GLN A 114 9.09 -15.86 13.22
C GLN A 114 8.38 -15.62 11.87
N LYS A 115 7.21 -15.01 11.89
CA LYS A 115 6.46 -14.64 10.68
C LYS A 115 7.20 -13.64 9.80
N ALA A 116 7.89 -12.67 10.41
CA ALA A 116 8.73 -11.72 9.68
C ALA A 116 9.87 -12.44 8.93
N LYS A 117 10.54 -13.40 9.56
CA LYS A 117 11.58 -14.23 8.92
C LYS A 117 11.01 -15.06 7.77
N GLU A 118 9.84 -15.68 7.95
CA GLU A 118 9.15 -16.46 6.91
C GLU A 118 8.78 -15.60 5.71
N ILE A 119 8.26 -14.39 5.93
CA ILE A 119 7.95 -13.44 4.85
C ILE A 119 9.23 -13.01 4.13
N LEU A 120 10.31 -12.69 4.87
CA LEU A 120 11.59 -12.33 4.28
C LEU A 120 12.19 -13.47 3.46
N ALA A 121 12.06 -14.72 3.91
CA ALA A 121 12.49 -15.88 3.13
C ALA A 121 11.70 -16.04 1.83
N GLN A 122 10.37 -15.83 1.85
CA GLN A 122 9.52 -15.87 0.65
C GLN A 122 9.85 -14.76 -0.36
N LEU A 123 10.52 -13.70 0.08
CA LEU A 123 10.94 -12.55 -0.73
C LEU A 123 12.44 -12.58 -1.08
N ASP A 124 13.12 -13.73 -0.88
CA ASP A 124 14.55 -13.93 -1.14
C ASP A 124 15.45 -12.96 -0.36
N LEU A 125 15.05 -12.61 0.86
CA LEU A 125 15.78 -11.66 1.71
C LEU A 125 16.46 -12.31 2.93
N THR A 126 16.46 -13.63 3.03
CA THR A 126 17.10 -14.38 4.15
C THR A 126 18.55 -13.92 4.42
N PRO A 127 19.42 -13.71 3.40
CA PRO A 127 20.80 -13.28 3.65
C PRO A 127 20.91 -11.83 4.16
N HIS A 128 19.82 -11.08 4.17
CA HIS A 128 19.80 -9.64 4.45
C HIS A 128 19.04 -9.25 5.72
N ILE A 129 18.51 -10.23 6.48
CA ILE A 129 17.59 -9.97 7.60
C ILE A 129 18.18 -9.09 8.70
N TYR A 130 19.50 -9.16 8.91
CA TYR A 130 20.20 -8.39 9.94
C TYR A 130 20.93 -7.14 9.39
N LYS A 131 20.92 -6.93 8.06
CA LYS A 131 21.49 -5.75 7.44
C LYS A 131 20.65 -4.50 7.73
N LYS A 132 21.31 -3.34 7.63
CA LYS A 132 20.62 -2.05 7.65
C LYS A 132 20.01 -1.77 6.26
N PRO A 133 18.90 -1.02 6.18
CA PRO A 133 18.29 -0.68 4.89
C PRO A 133 19.25 -0.01 3.90
N SER A 134 20.23 0.76 4.38
CA SER A 134 21.25 1.42 3.55
C SER A 134 22.21 0.46 2.85
N GLU A 135 22.30 -0.79 3.30
CA GLU A 135 23.17 -1.82 2.72
C GLU A 135 22.46 -2.63 1.63
N LEU A 136 21.21 -2.30 1.33
CA LEU A 136 20.37 -3.01 0.36
C LEU A 136 20.32 -2.28 -0.97
N SER A 137 20.22 -3.05 -2.07
CA SER A 137 19.85 -2.50 -3.37
C SER A 137 18.43 -1.95 -3.36
N VAL A 138 18.09 -1.08 -4.33
CA VAL A 138 16.74 -0.49 -4.47
C VAL A 138 15.66 -1.59 -4.56
N GLY A 139 15.91 -2.65 -5.35
CA GLY A 139 14.97 -3.78 -5.47
C GLY A 139 14.81 -4.57 -4.16
N GLN A 140 15.90 -4.74 -3.39
CA GLN A 140 15.81 -5.36 -2.06
C GLN A 140 15.04 -4.49 -1.08
N GLN A 141 15.27 -3.18 -1.08
CA GLN A 141 14.49 -2.24 -0.27
C GLN A 141 12.99 -2.28 -0.62
N GLN A 142 12.66 -2.39 -1.92
CA GLN A 142 11.27 -2.54 -2.35
C GLN A 142 10.63 -3.83 -1.80
N ARG A 143 11.35 -4.96 -1.85
CA ARG A 143 10.88 -6.22 -1.26
C ARG A 143 10.70 -6.12 0.27
N VAL A 144 11.59 -5.42 0.98
CA VAL A 144 11.43 -5.14 2.43
C VAL A 144 10.20 -4.27 2.68
N SER A 145 9.93 -3.27 1.83
CA SER A 145 8.73 -2.44 1.93
C SER A 145 7.45 -3.27 1.78
N ILE A 146 7.43 -4.22 0.83
CA ILE A 146 6.34 -5.18 0.66
C ILE A 146 6.20 -6.07 1.90
N ALA A 147 7.31 -6.64 2.42
CA ALA A 147 7.30 -7.46 3.62
C ALA A 147 6.67 -6.72 4.81
N ARG A 148 7.05 -5.45 5.00
CA ARG A 148 6.50 -4.57 6.05
C ARG A 148 5.01 -4.30 5.86
N ALA A 149 4.56 -4.11 4.63
CA ALA A 149 3.16 -3.86 4.33
C ALA A 149 2.26 -5.07 4.65
N ILE A 150 2.79 -6.29 4.53
CA ILE A 150 1.97 -7.53 4.63
C ILE A 150 2.12 -8.28 5.96
N ILE A 151 3.02 -7.87 6.86
CA ILE A 151 3.28 -8.60 8.13
C ILE A 151 2.00 -8.83 8.95
N ASN A 152 1.08 -7.88 8.94
CA ASN A 152 -0.18 -7.96 9.66
C ASN A 152 -1.33 -8.60 8.84
N GLN A 153 -1.03 -9.20 7.66
CA GLN A 153 -2.03 -9.80 6.76
C GLN A 153 -3.20 -8.86 6.45
N PRO A 154 -2.93 -7.67 5.90
CA PRO A 154 -3.95 -6.67 5.65
C PRO A 154 -5.03 -7.16 4.70
N LYS A 155 -6.21 -6.55 4.74
CA LYS A 155 -7.32 -6.78 3.80
C LYS A 155 -7.20 -5.92 2.54
N LEU A 156 -6.41 -4.85 2.63
CA LEU A 156 -6.14 -3.92 1.54
C LEU A 156 -4.64 -3.62 1.47
N ILE A 157 -4.07 -3.74 0.28
CA ILE A 157 -2.71 -3.24 -0.02
C ILE A 157 -2.86 -2.04 -0.95
N LEU A 158 -2.24 -0.94 -0.56
CA LEU A 158 -2.15 0.30 -1.34
C LEU A 158 -0.69 0.48 -1.79
N ALA A 159 -0.46 0.61 -3.10
CA ALA A 159 0.87 0.82 -3.65
C ALA A 159 0.91 2.14 -4.44
N ASP A 160 1.73 3.07 -3.98
CA ASP A 160 1.95 4.38 -4.61
C ASP A 160 3.19 4.32 -5.49
N GLU A 161 3.01 4.41 -6.81
CA GLU A 161 4.08 4.43 -7.82
C GLU A 161 5.16 3.35 -7.59
N PRO A 162 4.78 2.07 -7.38
CA PRO A 162 5.72 1.04 -6.92
C PRO A 162 6.79 0.67 -7.95
N THR A 163 6.66 1.14 -9.19
CA THR A 163 7.57 0.85 -10.31
C THR A 163 8.35 2.07 -10.78
N SER A 164 8.18 3.22 -10.13
CA SER A 164 8.92 4.43 -10.50
C SER A 164 10.42 4.21 -10.34
N ASN A 165 11.19 4.67 -11.33
CA ASN A 165 12.64 4.54 -11.40
C ASN A 165 13.16 3.09 -11.54
N LEU A 166 12.32 2.14 -11.94
CA LEU A 166 12.73 0.78 -12.30
C LEU A 166 12.77 0.59 -13.83
N ASP A 167 13.72 -0.21 -14.28
CA ASP A 167 13.73 -0.74 -15.64
C ASP A 167 12.52 -1.69 -15.86
N ASP A 168 12.33 -2.13 -17.10
CA ASP A 168 11.15 -2.93 -17.47
C ASP A 168 11.10 -4.26 -16.73
N ASP A 169 12.22 -4.96 -16.62
CA ASP A 169 12.29 -6.27 -15.96
C ASP A 169 11.97 -6.16 -14.47
N ASN A 170 12.58 -5.20 -13.79
CA ASN A 170 12.33 -4.93 -12.37
C ASN A 170 10.90 -4.41 -12.11
N CYS A 171 10.35 -3.61 -13.03
CA CYS A 171 8.95 -3.17 -12.99
C CYS A 171 8.00 -4.39 -12.96
N PHE A 172 8.13 -5.30 -13.93
CA PHE A 172 7.28 -6.49 -14.00
C PHE A 172 7.46 -7.43 -12.80
N ASN A 173 8.69 -7.58 -12.32
CA ASN A 173 8.99 -8.39 -11.14
C ASN A 173 8.29 -7.85 -9.89
N VAL A 174 8.34 -6.53 -9.65
CA VAL A 174 7.69 -5.90 -8.49
C VAL A 174 6.16 -6.02 -8.57
N ILE A 175 5.56 -5.78 -9.74
CA ILE A 175 4.10 -5.91 -9.90
C ILE A 175 3.65 -7.36 -9.74
N THR A 176 4.38 -8.31 -10.32
CA THR A 176 4.08 -9.73 -10.16
C THR A 176 4.17 -10.16 -8.69
N LEU A 177 5.18 -9.68 -7.99
CA LEU A 177 5.38 -9.94 -6.56
C LEU A 177 4.22 -9.35 -5.73
N LEU A 178 3.83 -8.10 -5.97
CA LEU A 178 2.69 -7.47 -5.28
C LEU A 178 1.39 -8.25 -5.52
N LYS A 179 1.10 -8.62 -6.78
CA LYS A 179 -0.10 -9.38 -7.14
C LYS A 179 -0.13 -10.77 -6.49
N SER A 180 0.97 -11.53 -6.61
CA SER A 180 1.05 -12.87 -6.03
C SER A 180 0.93 -12.81 -4.50
N THR A 181 1.54 -11.82 -3.88
CA THR A 181 1.47 -11.61 -2.42
C THR A 181 0.05 -11.23 -1.98
N ALA A 182 -0.60 -10.27 -2.66
CA ALA A 182 -1.98 -9.88 -2.37
C ALA A 182 -2.95 -11.07 -2.51
N LYS A 183 -2.80 -11.86 -3.60
CA LYS A 183 -3.59 -13.07 -3.84
C LYS A 183 -3.39 -14.11 -2.73
N LYS A 184 -2.14 -14.34 -2.30
CA LYS A 184 -1.80 -15.32 -1.25
C LYS A 184 -2.47 -15.01 0.09
N ILE A 185 -2.56 -13.73 0.46
CA ILE A 185 -3.20 -13.31 1.72
C ILE A 185 -4.67 -12.90 1.51
N ASN A 186 -5.21 -13.08 0.30
CA ASN A 186 -6.57 -12.71 -0.08
C ASN A 186 -6.89 -11.23 0.23
N ALA A 187 -5.96 -10.31 -0.10
CA ALA A 187 -6.12 -8.87 0.03
C ALA A 187 -6.52 -8.22 -1.29
N SER A 188 -7.35 -7.18 -1.26
CA SER A 188 -7.52 -6.28 -2.41
C SER A 188 -6.21 -5.50 -2.61
N LEU A 189 -5.80 -5.30 -3.86
CA LEU A 189 -4.60 -4.53 -4.20
C LEU A 189 -4.98 -3.32 -5.08
N ILE A 190 -4.69 -2.12 -4.59
CA ILE A 190 -4.83 -0.89 -5.38
C ILE A 190 -3.43 -0.37 -5.70
N ILE A 191 -3.15 -0.22 -6.99
CA ILE A 191 -1.90 0.36 -7.49
C ILE A 191 -2.22 1.71 -8.11
N VAL A 192 -1.57 2.74 -7.62
CA VAL A 192 -1.63 4.08 -8.18
C VAL A 192 -0.37 4.33 -8.97
N THR A 193 -0.50 4.72 -10.24
CA THR A 193 0.68 4.96 -11.10
C THR A 193 0.38 5.85 -12.31
N HIS A 194 1.41 6.46 -12.84
CA HIS A 194 1.40 7.10 -14.16
C HIS A 194 2.11 6.24 -15.22
N ASP A 195 2.61 5.06 -14.85
CA ASP A 195 3.36 4.15 -15.71
C ASP A 195 2.45 3.49 -16.76
N ASN A 196 2.63 3.88 -18.01
CA ASN A 196 1.82 3.34 -19.11
C ASN A 196 2.08 1.85 -19.38
N ARG A 197 3.25 1.31 -18.99
CA ARG A 197 3.58 -0.12 -19.15
C ARG A 197 2.59 -1.05 -18.44
N LEU A 198 1.89 -0.52 -17.43
CA LEU A 198 0.93 -1.27 -16.63
C LEU A 198 -0.51 -1.19 -17.16
N LYS A 199 -0.85 -0.16 -17.97
CA LYS A 199 -2.22 0.06 -18.47
C LYS A 199 -2.73 -1.10 -19.31
N ASP A 200 -1.92 -1.55 -20.27
CA ASP A 200 -2.35 -2.54 -21.27
C ASP A 200 -2.49 -3.95 -20.68
N LYS A 201 -1.97 -4.18 -19.49
CA LYS A 201 -1.96 -5.48 -18.80
C LYS A 201 -3.00 -5.62 -17.70
N HIS A 202 -3.85 -4.58 -17.48
CA HIS A 202 -4.84 -4.58 -16.43
C HIS A 202 -6.22 -4.24 -16.97
N THR A 203 -7.13 -5.19 -16.87
CA THR A 203 -8.54 -5.04 -17.30
C THR A 203 -9.36 -4.18 -16.33
N ASN A 204 -8.99 -4.16 -15.04
CA ASN A 204 -9.67 -3.36 -14.02
C ASN A 204 -8.84 -2.10 -13.73
N SER A 205 -9.22 -0.99 -14.36
CA SER A 205 -8.50 0.28 -14.21
C SER A 205 -9.43 1.49 -14.19
N ILE A 206 -9.07 2.49 -13.41
CA ILE A 206 -9.72 3.80 -13.33
C ILE A 206 -8.70 4.87 -13.71
N GLN A 207 -9.11 5.83 -14.55
CA GLN A 207 -8.28 6.96 -14.92
C GLN A 207 -8.77 8.23 -14.22
N LEU A 208 -7.93 8.83 -13.38
CA LEU A 208 -8.16 10.18 -12.82
C LEU A 208 -7.85 11.23 -13.88
N LYS A 209 -8.72 12.25 -13.94
CA LYS A 209 -8.65 13.36 -14.88
C LYS A 209 -8.23 14.64 -14.18
#